data_7d70b013ab35eda18f0a42df5b711136
#
_entry.id   7d70b013ab35eda18f0a42df5b711136
#
_cell.length_a   1.000
_cell.length_b   1.000
_cell.length_c   1.000
_cell.angle_alpha   90.00
_cell.angle_beta   90.00
_cell.angle_gamma   90.00
#
_symmetry.space_group_name_H-M   'P 1'
#
loop_
_entity.id
_entity.type
_entity.pdbx_description
1 polymer ?
#
loop_
_entity_poly.entity_id
_entity_poly.type
_entity_poly.pdbx_seq_one_letter_code
_entity_poly.pdbx_strand_id
1 'polypeptide(L)'
;MNEMADSPLAETGGLCANRFRNCLIFFCVPLMITSVGCGSDLPKLYPVSGTVTLDGDPLGAGHVLLYPNGAGGSTSQDVPSGMIKDGKYEILTGKRSGASAGPYKVVVTATNYSGGNAPPMGGTAVPVRSLIDAEYSTRSQTPLALEVVAEPESGAYDLKVMKQSGRKKR
;
A
#
# COMPACT_ATOMS: atom_id res chain seq x y z
N MET A 1 75.37 -37.14 35.61
CA MET A 1 74.92 -37.88 36.78
C MET A 1 73.49 -38.13 36.54
N ASN A 2 73.24 -39.23 35.95
CA ASN A 2 72.62 -40.44 36.54
C ASN A 2 71.12 -40.22 36.72
N GLU A 3 70.22 -41.01 36.32
CA GLU A 3 70.10 -42.41 35.88
C GLU A 3 68.61 -42.58 35.58
N MET A 4 68.32 -43.12 34.47
CA MET A 4 67.85 -44.49 34.27
C MET A 4 66.52 -44.89 34.90
N ALA A 5 65.73 -45.37 34.08
CA ALA A 5 64.94 -46.60 34.05
C ALA A 5 63.46 -46.36 34.38
N ASP A 6 62.49 -46.98 33.88
CA ASP A 6 62.29 -48.17 33.06
C ASP A 6 60.81 -48.27 32.78
N SER A 7 60.43 -48.86 31.68
CA SER A 7 59.05 -49.23 31.35
C SER A 7 58.55 -50.40 32.22
N PRO A 8 57.29 -50.79 32.27
CA PRO A 8 56.64 -51.45 31.13
C PRO A 8 55.12 -51.27 30.94
N LEU A 9 54.75 -51.55 29.74
CA LEU A 9 53.52 -52.12 29.18
C LEU A 9 52.43 -52.66 30.13
N ALA A 10 51.21 -52.30 29.94
CA ALA A 10 50.08 -53.24 29.99
C ALA A 10 48.83 -52.62 29.22
N GLU A 11 48.50 -53.33 28.18
CA GLU A 11 47.28 -53.39 27.48
C GLU A 11 46.05 -53.42 28.38
N THR A 12 45.00 -52.74 27.98
CA THR A 12 43.59 -53.14 27.95
C THR A 12 42.85 -52.07 27.13
N GLY A 13 42.50 -52.29 25.96
CA GLY A 13 41.53 -53.25 25.49
C GLY A 13 40.11 -52.68 25.52
N GLY A 14 39.66 -52.13 24.40
CA GLY A 14 38.26 -52.22 24.01
C GLY A 14 37.25 -51.47 24.85
N LEU A 15 36.52 -50.64 24.25
CA LEU A 15 35.16 -50.11 24.48
C LEU A 15 35.03 -48.60 24.36
N CYS A 16 35.40 -48.04 23.26
CA CYS A 16 34.96 -46.69 22.94
C CYS A 16 34.51 -46.49 21.46
N ALA A 17 34.44 -47.57 20.69
CA ALA A 17 34.08 -47.46 19.25
C ALA A 17 32.56 -47.37 18.99
N ASN A 18 31.71 -47.53 20.02
CA ASN A 18 30.25 -47.59 19.76
C ASN A 18 29.45 -46.39 20.33
N ARG A 19 30.10 -45.47 21.01
CA ARG A 19 29.42 -44.26 21.52
C ARG A 19 29.44 -43.09 20.54
N PHE A 20 30.38 -43.06 19.62
CA PHE A 20 30.47 -41.99 18.63
C PHE A 20 29.54 -42.16 17.44
N ARG A 21 29.10 -43.41 17.18
CA ARG A 21 28.21 -43.67 16.04
C ARG A 21 26.75 -43.30 16.32
N ASN A 22 26.36 -43.27 17.58
CA ASN A 22 25.01 -42.83 17.99
C ASN A 22 24.93 -41.33 18.25
N CYS A 23 26.05 -40.66 18.51
CA CYS A 23 26.07 -39.20 18.69
C CYS A 23 25.96 -38.43 17.37
N LEU A 24 26.41 -39.05 16.25
CA LEU A 24 26.34 -38.42 14.93
C LEU A 24 24.92 -38.46 14.33
N ILE A 25 24.12 -39.46 14.74
CA ILE A 25 22.72 -39.61 14.24
C ILE A 25 21.76 -38.69 14.99
N PHE A 26 22.07 -38.34 16.25
CA PHE A 26 21.20 -37.41 17.02
C PHE A 26 21.48 -35.94 16.74
N PHE A 27 22.61 -35.62 16.09
CA PHE A 27 22.95 -34.23 15.77
C PHE A 27 22.51 -33.77 14.39
N CYS A 28 22.09 -34.70 13.53
CA CYS A 28 21.64 -34.36 12.17
C CYS A 28 20.12 -34.19 12.01
N VAL A 29 19.32 -34.52 13.03
CA VAL A 29 17.86 -34.49 12.92
C VAL A 29 17.20 -33.13 13.24
N PRO A 30 17.75 -32.17 14.00
CA PRO A 30 17.09 -30.94 14.32
C PRO A 30 17.31 -29.77 13.35
N LEU A 31 17.97 -29.95 12.19
CA LEU A 31 18.24 -28.85 11.27
C LEU A 31 17.26 -28.79 10.08
N MET A 32 16.16 -29.49 10.18
CA MET A 32 14.94 -29.24 9.37
C MET A 32 14.04 -28.23 10.10
N ILE A 33 14.60 -27.10 10.56
CA ILE A 33 13.80 -25.97 11.01
C ILE A 33 13.30 -25.28 9.75
N THR A 34 12.09 -25.71 9.37
CA THR A 34 11.06 -24.96 8.68
C THR A 34 11.38 -23.47 8.60
N SER A 35 11.86 -23.04 7.45
CA SER A 35 11.70 -21.67 7.01
C SER A 35 10.20 -21.42 6.85
N VAL A 36 9.53 -21.07 7.95
CA VAL A 36 8.24 -20.40 7.90
C VAL A 36 8.54 -19.06 7.25
N GLY A 37 8.50 -19.04 5.92
CA GLY A 37 8.50 -17.81 5.17
C GLY A 37 7.29 -17.03 5.64
N CYS A 38 7.50 -15.87 6.28
CA CYS A 38 6.49 -14.83 6.35
C CYS A 38 6.19 -14.41 4.90
N GLY A 39 5.30 -15.14 4.25
CA GLY A 39 4.63 -14.66 3.06
C GLY A 39 3.79 -13.48 3.54
N SER A 40 4.23 -12.26 3.28
CA SER A 40 3.36 -11.11 3.37
C SER A 40 2.30 -11.30 2.28
N ASP A 41 1.14 -11.83 2.66
CA ASP A 41 -0.03 -11.89 1.80
C ASP A 41 -0.44 -10.45 1.48
N LEU A 42 0.10 -9.93 0.39
CA LEU A 42 -0.29 -8.62 -0.11
C LEU A 42 -1.78 -8.70 -0.51
N PRO A 43 -2.59 -7.76 -0.06
CA PRO A 43 -4.01 -7.77 -0.37
C PRO A 43 -4.23 -7.77 -1.88
N LYS A 44 -5.23 -8.52 -2.31
CA LYS A 44 -5.66 -8.55 -3.70
C LYS A 44 -6.22 -7.18 -4.05
N LEU A 45 -5.69 -6.57 -5.12
CA LEU A 45 -6.17 -5.30 -5.65
C LEU A 45 -7.02 -5.53 -6.89
N TYR A 46 -8.07 -4.75 -7.01
CA TYR A 46 -8.97 -4.72 -8.16
C TYR A 46 -8.82 -3.40 -8.90
N PRO A 47 -8.80 -3.40 -10.23
CA PRO A 47 -8.67 -2.18 -11.02
C PRO A 47 -9.81 -1.20 -10.70
N VAL A 48 -9.46 0.05 -10.46
CA VAL A 48 -10.42 1.14 -10.24
C VAL A 48 -10.06 2.27 -11.18
N SER A 49 -10.91 2.52 -12.15
CA SER A 49 -10.79 3.62 -13.10
C SER A 49 -12.16 4.16 -13.45
N GLY A 50 -12.26 5.43 -13.72
CA GLY A 50 -13.54 6.07 -14.02
C GLY A 50 -13.35 7.48 -14.55
N THR A 51 -14.45 8.22 -14.61
CA THR A 51 -14.49 9.62 -15.04
C THR A 51 -14.83 10.53 -13.88
N VAL A 52 -14.34 11.78 -13.93
CA VAL A 52 -14.70 12.83 -12.98
C VAL A 52 -15.22 14.02 -13.76
N THR A 53 -16.45 14.42 -13.44
CA THR A 53 -17.08 15.60 -14.07
C THR A 53 -17.30 16.71 -13.06
N LEU A 54 -17.06 17.95 -13.48
CA LEU A 54 -17.29 19.19 -12.74
C LEU A 54 -18.46 19.92 -13.38
N ASP A 55 -19.62 19.96 -12.71
CA ASP A 55 -20.89 20.50 -13.24
C ASP A 55 -21.30 19.89 -14.59
N GLY A 56 -20.87 18.66 -14.88
CA GLY A 56 -21.14 17.94 -16.12
C GLY A 56 -20.02 17.95 -17.14
N ASP A 57 -19.06 18.85 -17.04
CA ASP A 57 -17.88 18.90 -17.89
C ASP A 57 -16.74 18.04 -17.33
N PRO A 58 -15.88 17.43 -18.16
CA PRO A 58 -14.72 16.69 -17.69
C PRO A 58 -13.80 17.57 -16.83
N LEU A 59 -13.43 17.10 -15.63
CA LEU A 59 -12.48 17.80 -14.77
C LEU A 59 -11.07 17.68 -15.35
N GLY A 60 -10.48 18.79 -15.79
CA GLY A 60 -9.20 18.78 -16.50
C GLY A 60 -8.06 18.14 -15.73
N ALA A 61 -7.91 18.48 -14.43
CA ALA A 61 -6.84 17.93 -13.59
C ALA A 61 -7.19 17.98 -12.11
N GLY A 62 -6.67 17.02 -11.35
CA GLY A 62 -6.89 16.89 -9.90
C GLY A 62 -6.35 15.60 -9.35
N HIS A 63 -6.77 15.27 -8.14
CA HIS A 63 -6.42 14.03 -7.45
C HIS A 63 -7.67 13.40 -6.84
N VAL A 64 -7.73 12.09 -6.89
CA VAL A 64 -8.72 11.25 -6.20
C VAL A 64 -8.00 10.46 -5.12
N LEU A 65 -8.55 10.42 -3.92
CA LEU A 65 -8.07 9.62 -2.81
C LEU A 65 -9.22 8.75 -2.27
N LEU A 66 -8.95 7.50 -2.04
CA LEU A 66 -9.91 6.53 -1.51
C LEU A 66 -9.61 6.24 -0.03
N TYR A 67 -10.48 6.69 0.85
CA TYR A 67 -10.37 6.40 2.28
C TYR A 67 -11.27 5.22 2.66
N PRO A 68 -10.74 4.14 3.22
CA PRO A 68 -11.55 3.02 3.67
C PRO A 68 -12.67 3.47 4.62
N ASN A 69 -13.88 2.98 4.38
CA ASN A 69 -15.08 3.32 5.15
C ASN A 69 -15.77 2.06 5.65
N GLY A 70 -15.22 1.43 6.68
CA GLY A 70 -15.78 0.23 7.30
C GLY A 70 -14.71 -0.81 7.68
N ALA A 71 -15.17 -1.93 8.25
CA ALA A 71 -14.31 -3.01 8.76
C ALA A 71 -13.58 -3.80 7.66
N GLY A 72 -13.97 -3.65 6.38
CA GLY A 72 -13.33 -4.30 5.23
C GLY A 72 -12.30 -3.42 4.51
N GLY A 73 -12.13 -2.17 4.96
CA GLY A 73 -11.16 -1.25 4.37
C GLY A 73 -9.73 -1.77 4.51
N SER A 74 -8.96 -1.59 3.48
CA SER A 74 -7.55 -1.98 3.42
C SER A 74 -6.81 -1.56 4.69
N THR A 75 -6.17 -2.50 5.34
CA THR A 75 -5.18 -2.26 6.40
C THR A 75 -3.84 -1.77 5.83
N SER A 76 -3.78 -1.56 4.51
CA SER A 76 -2.61 -1.00 3.85
C SER A 76 -2.31 0.39 4.39
N GLN A 77 -1.07 0.65 4.71
CA GLN A 77 -0.59 1.99 5.08
C GLN A 77 -0.69 2.97 3.90
N ASP A 78 -0.77 2.45 2.68
CA ASP A 78 -0.88 3.24 1.47
C ASP A 78 -2.35 3.56 1.17
N VAL A 79 -2.69 4.83 1.16
CA VAL A 79 -4.00 5.34 0.72
C VAL A 79 -4.09 5.22 -0.80
N PRO A 80 -5.05 4.43 -1.34
CA PRO A 80 -5.25 4.36 -2.78
C PRO A 80 -5.53 5.76 -3.34
N SER A 81 -4.82 6.14 -4.38
CA SER A 81 -4.91 7.48 -4.96
C SER A 81 -4.70 7.46 -6.47
N GLY A 82 -5.25 8.45 -7.16
CA GLY A 82 -5.10 8.60 -8.60
C GLY A 82 -5.04 10.05 -9.02
N MET A 83 -4.35 10.31 -10.11
CA MET A 83 -4.37 11.62 -10.76
C MET A 83 -5.52 11.69 -11.76
N ILE A 84 -6.22 12.80 -11.76
CA ILE A 84 -7.21 13.12 -12.79
C ILE A 84 -6.49 13.83 -13.92
N LYS A 85 -6.75 13.35 -15.13
CA LYS A 85 -6.27 13.95 -16.36
C LYS A 85 -7.38 13.89 -17.40
N ASP A 86 -7.78 15.04 -17.90
CA ASP A 86 -8.84 15.16 -18.92
C ASP A 86 -10.12 14.40 -18.56
N GLY A 87 -10.56 14.55 -17.31
CA GLY A 87 -11.72 13.88 -16.76
C GLY A 87 -11.59 12.40 -16.48
N LYS A 88 -10.44 11.79 -16.67
CA LYS A 88 -10.20 10.36 -16.41
C LYS A 88 -9.25 10.16 -15.25
N TYR A 89 -9.44 9.08 -14.51
CA TYR A 89 -8.53 8.70 -13.43
C TYR A 89 -8.35 7.18 -13.34
N GLU A 90 -7.21 6.79 -12.81
CA GLU A 90 -6.90 5.42 -12.43
C GLU A 90 -6.30 5.43 -11.03
N ILE A 91 -6.75 4.50 -10.18
CA ILE A 91 -6.29 4.40 -8.80
C ILE A 91 -5.09 3.46 -8.70
N LEU A 92 -4.12 3.90 -7.93
CA LEU A 92 -2.93 3.14 -7.55
C LEU A 92 -2.86 3.02 -6.03
N THR A 93 -2.46 1.86 -5.54
CA THR A 93 -2.10 1.62 -4.14
C THR A 93 -0.59 1.41 -4.07
N GLY A 94 0.13 2.45 -3.65
CA GLY A 94 1.58 2.48 -3.80
C GLY A 94 2.01 2.42 -5.27
N LYS A 95 2.67 1.32 -5.67
CA LYS A 95 3.10 1.07 -7.06
C LYS A 95 2.20 0.11 -7.83
N ARG A 96 1.12 -0.37 -7.22
CA ARG A 96 0.23 -1.38 -7.79
C ARG A 96 -1.08 -0.75 -8.24
N SER A 97 -1.55 -1.12 -9.42
CA SER A 97 -2.84 -0.64 -9.96
C SER A 97 -4.00 -1.21 -9.17
N GLY A 98 -4.97 -0.34 -8.82
CA GLY A 98 -6.21 -0.71 -8.15
C GLY A 98 -6.22 -0.47 -6.64
N ALA A 99 -7.32 -0.91 -6.02
CA ALA A 99 -7.56 -0.86 -4.59
C ALA A 99 -8.12 -2.21 -4.08
N SER A 100 -8.05 -2.46 -2.78
CA SER A 100 -8.66 -3.65 -2.17
C SER A 100 -10.17 -3.56 -2.25
N ALA A 101 -10.84 -4.73 -2.30
CA ALA A 101 -12.30 -4.76 -2.25
C ALA A 101 -12.84 -4.14 -0.95
N GLY A 102 -13.96 -3.45 -1.07
CA GLY A 102 -14.69 -2.86 0.06
C GLY A 102 -15.18 -1.44 -0.17
N PRO A 103 -15.87 -0.86 0.81
CA PRO A 103 -16.42 0.48 0.73
C PRO A 103 -15.37 1.55 1.02
N TYR A 104 -15.42 2.62 0.25
CA TYR A 104 -14.54 3.78 0.38
C TYR A 104 -15.30 5.09 0.38
N LYS A 105 -14.84 6.06 1.16
CA LYS A 105 -15.14 7.47 0.97
C LYS A 105 -14.15 8.06 -0.01
N VAL A 106 -14.66 8.83 -0.96
CA VAL A 106 -13.84 9.43 -2.01
C VAL A 106 -13.62 10.90 -1.71
N VAL A 107 -12.36 11.29 -1.68
CA VAL A 107 -11.96 12.69 -1.61
C VAL A 107 -11.39 13.09 -2.96
N VAL A 108 -11.93 14.17 -3.51
CA VAL A 108 -11.44 14.76 -4.75
C VAL A 108 -10.83 16.11 -4.42
N THR A 109 -9.67 16.41 -5.00
CA THR A 109 -9.03 17.71 -4.89
C THR A 109 -8.68 18.23 -6.29
N ALA A 110 -9.08 19.45 -6.56
CA ALA A 110 -8.73 20.14 -7.80
C ALA A 110 -8.47 21.61 -7.50
N THR A 111 -7.36 22.13 -7.96
CA THR A 111 -6.99 23.53 -7.77
C THR A 111 -6.65 24.17 -9.10
N ASN A 112 -6.60 25.49 -9.13
CA ASN A 112 -6.16 26.24 -10.29
C ASN A 112 -4.72 25.94 -10.74
N TYR A 113 -3.95 25.16 -9.92
CA TYR A 113 -2.61 24.67 -10.25
C TYR A 113 -2.53 23.20 -10.60
N SER A 114 -3.65 22.50 -10.53
CA SER A 114 -3.71 21.10 -10.98
C SER A 114 -3.40 21.05 -12.48
N GLY A 115 -2.66 20.03 -12.90
CA GLY A 115 -2.26 19.87 -14.30
C GLY A 115 -0.96 20.59 -14.69
N GLY A 116 -0.16 21.02 -13.73
CA GLY A 116 1.17 21.59 -14.02
C GLY A 116 1.17 23.08 -14.30
N ASN A 117 0.07 23.77 -14.09
CA ASN A 117 -0.05 25.23 -14.24
C ASN A 117 0.49 26.00 -13.02
N ALA A 118 1.52 25.47 -12.36
CA ALA A 118 2.17 26.20 -11.26
C ALA A 118 2.78 27.50 -11.77
N PRO A 119 2.69 28.60 -10.99
CA PRO A 119 3.31 29.86 -11.40
C PRO A 119 4.82 29.69 -11.55
N PRO A 120 5.45 30.40 -12.50
CA PRO A 120 6.89 30.36 -12.64
C PRO A 120 7.56 30.85 -11.36
N MET A 121 8.66 30.19 -10.96
CA MET A 121 9.46 30.60 -9.80
C MET A 121 9.92 32.05 -9.98
N GLY A 122 9.52 32.94 -9.07
CA GLY A 122 9.86 34.37 -9.11
C GLY A 122 8.71 35.29 -9.54
N GLY A 123 7.54 34.76 -9.89
CA GLY A 123 6.35 35.56 -10.17
C GLY A 123 5.59 35.99 -8.90
N THR A 124 4.67 36.94 -9.06
CA THR A 124 3.72 37.31 -7.99
C THR A 124 2.94 36.08 -7.55
N ALA A 125 2.89 35.79 -6.25
CA ALA A 125 2.17 34.66 -5.70
C ALA A 125 0.70 34.71 -6.08
N VAL A 126 0.26 33.84 -6.97
CA VAL A 126 -1.15 33.67 -7.33
C VAL A 126 -1.78 32.78 -6.26
N PRO A 127 -2.89 33.19 -5.64
CA PRO A 127 -3.50 32.39 -4.58
C PRO A 127 -3.99 31.04 -5.10
N VAL A 128 -3.69 29.98 -4.38
CA VAL A 128 -4.24 28.64 -4.63
C VAL A 128 -5.72 28.68 -4.33
N ARG A 129 -6.54 28.33 -5.31
CA ARG A 129 -8.00 28.25 -5.17
C ARG A 129 -8.47 26.85 -5.52
N SER A 130 -9.38 26.31 -4.71
CA SER A 130 -10.11 25.11 -5.07
C SER A 130 -11.04 25.42 -6.23
N LEU A 131 -11.12 24.52 -7.20
CA LEU A 131 -12.10 24.59 -8.31
C LEU A 131 -13.42 23.95 -7.92
N ILE A 132 -13.39 23.02 -6.94
CA ILE A 132 -14.55 22.25 -6.49
C ILE A 132 -14.97 22.69 -5.09
N ASP A 133 -16.19 22.36 -4.69
CA ASP A 133 -16.68 22.67 -3.36
C ASP A 133 -15.84 21.95 -2.28
N ALA A 134 -15.69 22.63 -1.14
CA ALA A 134 -14.84 22.17 -0.04
C ALA A 134 -15.30 20.82 0.56
N GLU A 135 -16.59 20.50 0.42
CA GLU A 135 -17.14 19.23 0.91
C GLU A 135 -16.46 18.02 0.28
N TYR A 136 -16.14 18.08 -1.03
CA TYR A 136 -15.48 16.97 -1.74
C TYR A 136 -14.01 16.78 -1.34
N SER A 137 -13.40 17.82 -0.80
CA SER A 137 -11.98 17.81 -0.41
C SER A 137 -11.74 17.32 1.01
N THR A 138 -12.80 17.02 1.76
CA THR A 138 -12.70 16.64 3.18
C THR A 138 -13.33 15.27 3.42
N ARG A 139 -12.56 14.33 3.98
CA ARG A 139 -13.01 12.95 4.26
C ARG A 139 -14.30 12.88 5.09
N SER A 140 -14.47 13.76 6.07
CA SER A 140 -15.64 13.77 6.95
C SER A 140 -16.90 14.35 6.29
N GLN A 141 -16.75 15.17 5.25
CA GLN A 141 -17.84 15.92 4.64
C GLN A 141 -18.23 15.38 3.25
N THR A 142 -17.31 14.65 2.59
CA THR A 142 -17.55 14.16 1.23
C THR A 142 -18.79 13.27 1.17
N PRO A 143 -19.74 13.59 0.26
CA PRO A 143 -20.86 12.72 -0.02
C PRO A 143 -20.47 11.57 -0.97
N LEU A 144 -19.27 11.65 -1.59
CA LEU A 144 -18.83 10.67 -2.55
C LEU A 144 -18.41 9.38 -1.85
N ALA A 145 -19.00 8.28 -2.27
CA ALA A 145 -18.67 6.94 -1.83
C ALA A 145 -18.64 6.01 -3.03
N LEU A 146 -17.77 5.02 -2.99
CA LEU A 146 -17.75 3.92 -3.94
C LEU A 146 -17.42 2.60 -3.23
N GLU A 147 -17.81 1.51 -3.83
CA GLU A 147 -17.48 0.17 -3.38
C GLU A 147 -16.61 -0.51 -4.43
N VAL A 148 -15.41 -0.89 -4.04
CA VAL A 148 -14.51 -1.63 -4.91
C VAL A 148 -14.89 -3.10 -4.91
N VAL A 149 -15.24 -3.62 -6.08
CA VAL A 149 -15.66 -5.01 -6.29
C VAL A 149 -14.83 -5.66 -7.39
N ALA A 150 -14.87 -6.99 -7.44
CA ALA A 150 -14.10 -7.74 -8.43
C ALA A 150 -14.57 -7.50 -9.88
N GLU A 151 -15.88 -7.33 -10.04
CA GLU A 151 -16.55 -7.14 -11.34
C GLU A 151 -17.47 -5.93 -11.24
N PRO A 152 -16.97 -4.71 -11.45
CA PRO A 152 -17.78 -3.51 -11.39
C PRO A 152 -18.68 -3.38 -12.64
N GLU A 153 -19.85 -2.80 -12.45
CA GLU A 153 -20.69 -2.36 -13.57
C GLU A 153 -20.03 -1.19 -14.32
N SER A 154 -20.40 -1.01 -15.57
CA SER A 154 -19.91 0.12 -16.37
C SER A 154 -20.31 1.44 -15.74
N GLY A 155 -19.34 2.34 -15.52
CA GLY A 155 -19.56 3.63 -14.87
C GLY A 155 -19.71 3.59 -13.34
N ALA A 156 -19.52 2.44 -12.69
CA ALA A 156 -19.63 2.30 -11.23
C ALA A 156 -18.68 3.24 -10.46
N TYR A 157 -17.62 3.66 -11.10
CA TYR A 157 -16.58 4.52 -10.50
C TYR A 157 -16.60 5.95 -11.07
N ASP A 158 -17.67 6.36 -11.74
CA ASP A 158 -17.80 7.72 -12.22
C ASP A 158 -18.18 8.69 -11.10
N LEU A 159 -17.46 9.80 -11.00
CA LEU A 159 -17.58 10.79 -9.94
C LEU A 159 -18.13 12.11 -10.50
N LYS A 160 -19.08 12.67 -9.79
CA LYS A 160 -19.66 13.98 -10.14
C LYS A 160 -19.37 14.96 -9.02
N VAL A 161 -18.68 16.04 -9.31
CA VAL A 161 -18.38 17.12 -8.37
C VAL A 161 -18.93 18.44 -8.87
N MET A 162 -19.18 19.34 -7.95
CA MET A 162 -19.70 20.68 -8.25
C MET A 162 -18.63 21.73 -8.02
N LYS A 163 -18.70 22.82 -8.77
CA LYS A 163 -17.86 24.01 -8.56
C LYS A 163 -18.07 24.58 -7.17
N GLN A 164 -17.00 25.14 -6.65
CA GLN A 164 -17.09 25.90 -5.41
C GLN A 164 -18.16 26.99 -5.55
N SER A 165 -19.25 26.83 -4.84
CA SER A 165 -20.26 27.87 -4.72
C SER A 165 -19.61 29.09 -4.06
N GLY A 166 -19.56 30.20 -4.78
CA GLY A 166 -18.97 31.44 -4.27
C GLY A 166 -19.62 31.79 -2.95
N ARG A 167 -18.92 31.54 -1.82
CA ARG A 167 -19.41 31.93 -0.49
C ARG A 167 -19.56 33.45 -0.50
N LYS A 168 -20.77 33.92 -0.63
CA LYS A 168 -21.10 35.33 -0.47
C LYS A 168 -20.63 35.73 0.92
N LYS A 169 -19.53 36.48 1.02
CA LYS A 169 -19.10 37.07 2.29
C LYS A 169 -20.28 37.92 2.80
N ARG A 170 -20.87 37.50 3.93
CA ARG A 170 -21.70 38.36 4.75
C ARG A 170 -20.82 39.30 5.57
#